data_98c18e326c357796f175ba79bb825ee0
#
_entry.id   98c18e326c357796f175ba79bb825ee0
#
_cell.length_a   1.000
_cell.length_b   1.000
_cell.length_c   1.000
_cell.angle_alpha   90.00
_cell.angle_beta   90.00
_cell.angle_gamma   90.00
#
_symmetry.space_group_name_H-M   'P 1'
#
loop_
_entity.id
_entity.type
_entity.pdbx_description
1 polymer ?
#
loop_
_entity_poly.entity_id
_entity_poly.type
_entity_poly.pdbx_seq_one_letter_code
_entity_poly.pdbx_strand_id
1 'polypeptide(L)'
;MNQSKSTDQGKFTVYLVDNYDSFTYNLYQYIGEVLSTAKLNGEIGDFEVIVARNDQVTVADIEAAQTDRIIISPGPGSPDDESYFGVCAKVITELGPKIPLLGVCLGMQGIVHCFGGKVVKAHLPMHGKISPISHDGSGIFEDIPDQLEVMRYHSLMA
;
A
#
# COMPACT_ATOMS: atom_id res chain seq x y z
N MET A 1 -5.98 40.19 -19.30
CA MET A 1 -5.15 39.11 -19.87
C MET A 1 -4.61 38.30 -18.72
N ASN A 2 -5.37 37.26 -18.31
CA ASN A 2 -4.95 36.32 -17.26
C ASN A 2 -4.12 35.24 -17.92
N GLN A 3 -2.82 35.26 -17.72
CA GLN A 3 -1.95 34.15 -18.09
C GLN A 3 -2.21 33.02 -17.07
N SER A 4 -2.93 32.01 -17.52
CA SER A 4 -2.97 30.73 -16.84
C SER A 4 -1.55 30.17 -16.82
N LYS A 5 -0.90 30.18 -15.64
CA LYS A 5 0.28 29.36 -15.41
C LYS A 5 -0.13 27.90 -15.61
N SER A 6 0.28 27.30 -16.72
CA SER A 6 0.32 25.87 -16.84
C SER A 6 1.37 25.39 -15.83
N THR A 7 0.95 24.93 -14.68
CA THR A 7 1.81 24.13 -13.81
C THR A 7 2.03 22.83 -14.58
N ASP A 8 3.23 22.65 -15.08
CA ASP A 8 3.74 21.35 -15.51
C ASP A 8 3.79 20.48 -14.24
N GLN A 9 2.64 19.95 -13.85
CA GLN A 9 2.56 18.97 -12.79
C GLN A 9 3.07 17.68 -13.41
N GLY A 10 4.28 17.29 -13.04
CA GLY A 10 4.88 16.02 -13.47
C GLY A 10 3.90 14.85 -13.27
N LYS A 11 4.16 13.75 -13.93
CA LYS A 11 3.35 12.53 -13.84
C LYS A 11 3.37 11.99 -12.40
N PHE A 12 2.21 11.80 -11.78
CA PHE A 12 2.09 11.23 -10.44
C PHE A 12 2.22 9.70 -10.50
N THR A 13 3.21 9.14 -9.83
CA THR A 13 3.55 7.72 -9.93
C THR A 13 3.27 6.99 -8.61
N VAL A 14 2.45 5.95 -8.69
CA VAL A 14 2.23 5.01 -7.58
C VAL A 14 2.89 3.68 -7.90
N TYR A 15 3.74 3.19 -7.01
CA TYR A 15 4.39 1.89 -7.14
C TYR A 15 3.72 0.86 -6.26
N LEU A 16 3.16 -0.18 -6.84
CA LEU A 16 2.52 -1.31 -6.16
C LEU A 16 3.45 -2.52 -6.19
N VAL A 17 4.06 -2.82 -5.04
CA VAL A 17 4.92 -4.01 -4.88
C VAL A 17 4.03 -5.21 -4.60
N ASP A 18 4.05 -6.18 -5.50
CA ASP A 18 3.18 -7.35 -5.46
C ASP A 18 3.87 -8.55 -4.80
N ASN A 19 3.32 -9.01 -3.69
CA ASN A 19 3.75 -10.20 -2.94
C ASN A 19 3.07 -11.49 -3.43
N TYR A 20 2.80 -11.62 -4.73
CA TYR A 20 2.16 -12.81 -5.31
C TYR A 20 0.73 -13.05 -4.79
N ASP A 21 -0.01 -11.96 -4.59
CA ASP A 21 -1.38 -12.02 -4.10
C ASP A 21 -2.41 -11.90 -5.24
N SER A 22 -3.47 -12.70 -5.18
CA SER A 22 -4.53 -12.69 -6.19
C SER A 22 -5.38 -11.40 -6.17
N PHE A 23 -5.33 -10.63 -5.10
CA PHE A 23 -6.05 -9.36 -4.97
C PHE A 23 -5.21 -8.14 -5.32
N THR A 24 -3.96 -8.28 -5.71
CA THR A 24 -3.09 -7.15 -6.09
C THR A 24 -3.73 -6.30 -7.19
N TYR A 25 -4.34 -6.93 -8.20
CA TYR A 25 -4.99 -6.19 -9.28
C TYR A 25 -6.32 -5.51 -8.87
N ASN A 26 -6.95 -5.94 -7.78
CA ASN A 26 -8.06 -5.17 -7.19
C ASN A 26 -7.53 -3.86 -6.59
N LEU A 27 -6.38 -3.91 -5.90
CA LEU A 27 -5.71 -2.69 -5.42
C LEU A 27 -5.32 -1.77 -6.58
N TYR A 28 -4.77 -2.33 -7.65
CA TYR A 28 -4.44 -1.58 -8.86
C TYR A 28 -5.67 -0.82 -9.40
N GLN A 29 -6.83 -1.47 -9.48
CA GLN A 29 -8.07 -0.84 -9.94
C GLN A 29 -8.53 0.28 -9.01
N TYR A 30 -8.56 0.05 -7.69
CA TYR A 30 -8.92 1.08 -6.72
C TYR A 30 -7.98 2.28 -6.76
N ILE A 31 -6.67 2.05 -6.87
CA ILE A 31 -5.68 3.11 -7.04
C ILE A 31 -6.01 3.92 -8.31
N GLY A 32 -6.27 3.24 -9.42
CA GLY A 32 -6.62 3.87 -10.70
C GLY A 32 -7.89 4.73 -10.60
N GLU A 33 -8.92 4.26 -9.91
CA GLU A 33 -10.16 5.00 -9.68
C GLU A 33 -9.94 6.27 -8.84
N VAL A 34 -9.18 6.14 -7.74
CA VAL A 34 -8.83 7.27 -6.85
C VAL A 34 -8.02 8.31 -7.62
N LEU A 35 -6.98 7.88 -8.35
CA LEU A 35 -6.14 8.80 -9.12
C LEU A 35 -6.88 9.45 -10.28
N SER A 36 -7.79 8.73 -10.93
CA SER A 36 -8.66 9.28 -11.98
C SER A 36 -9.57 10.37 -11.41
N THR A 37 -10.11 10.17 -10.22
CA THR A 37 -10.94 11.17 -9.52
C THR A 37 -10.10 12.39 -9.13
N ALA A 38 -8.91 12.20 -8.56
CA ALA A 38 -8.00 13.28 -8.21
C ALA A 38 -7.58 14.10 -9.44
N LYS A 39 -7.33 13.43 -10.57
CA LYS A 39 -7.05 14.11 -11.85
C LYS A 39 -8.25 14.92 -12.34
N LEU A 40 -9.46 14.38 -12.29
CA LEU A 40 -10.67 15.11 -12.68
C LEU A 40 -10.92 16.34 -11.80
N ASN A 41 -10.57 16.27 -10.52
CA ASN A 41 -10.67 17.37 -9.57
C ASN A 41 -9.52 18.41 -9.77
N GLY A 42 -8.51 18.12 -10.59
CA GLY A 42 -7.35 19.00 -10.80
C GLY A 42 -6.33 18.97 -9.66
N GLU A 43 -6.38 17.93 -8.81
CA GLU A 43 -5.47 17.74 -7.68
C GLU A 43 -4.11 17.20 -8.13
N ILE A 44 -4.10 16.39 -9.19
CA ILE A 44 -2.89 15.83 -9.84
C ILE A 44 -2.98 16.02 -11.36
N GLY A 45 -1.83 15.92 -12.04
CA GLY A 45 -1.74 15.85 -13.50
C GLY A 45 -2.00 14.44 -14.04
N ASP A 46 -1.19 14.03 -15.01
CA ASP A 46 -1.17 12.64 -15.46
C ASP A 46 -0.66 11.71 -14.36
N PHE A 47 -1.07 10.46 -14.40
CA PHE A 47 -0.62 9.47 -13.42
C PHE A 47 -0.24 8.14 -14.05
N GLU A 48 0.50 7.34 -13.30
CA GLU A 48 0.85 5.96 -13.61
C GLU A 48 0.79 5.10 -12.37
N VAL A 49 0.35 3.85 -12.53
CA VAL A 49 0.44 2.81 -11.50
C VAL A 49 1.34 1.70 -12.05
N ILE A 50 2.50 1.53 -11.42
CA ILE A 50 3.47 0.50 -11.78
C ILE A 50 3.26 -0.67 -10.83
N VAL A 51 3.12 -1.88 -11.37
CA VAL A 51 3.03 -3.11 -10.59
C VAL A 51 4.26 -3.97 -10.88
N ALA A 52 4.99 -4.37 -9.84
CA ALA A 52 6.10 -5.28 -9.98
C ALA A 52 6.16 -6.29 -8.82
N ARG A 53 6.60 -7.50 -9.12
CA ARG A 53 6.79 -8.55 -8.13
C ARG A 53 7.93 -8.19 -7.18
N ASN A 54 7.79 -8.57 -5.91
CA ASN A 54 8.73 -8.26 -4.84
C ASN A 54 10.13 -8.87 -5.03
N ASP A 55 10.27 -9.87 -5.90
CA ASP A 55 11.52 -10.54 -6.28
C ASP A 55 12.05 -10.11 -7.66
N GLN A 56 11.31 -9.25 -8.39
CA GLN A 56 11.64 -8.79 -9.74
C GLN A 56 11.99 -7.29 -9.81
N VAL A 57 11.99 -6.62 -8.67
CA VAL A 57 12.26 -5.19 -8.56
C VAL A 57 13.26 -4.92 -7.45
N THR A 58 14.05 -3.86 -7.60
CA THR A 58 14.98 -3.37 -6.59
C THR A 58 14.53 -2.02 -6.04
N VAL A 59 15.12 -1.60 -4.91
CA VAL A 59 14.92 -0.24 -4.36
C VAL A 59 15.30 0.82 -5.39
N ALA A 60 16.40 0.61 -6.12
CA ALA A 60 16.85 1.54 -7.16
C ALA A 60 15.87 1.69 -8.32
N ASP A 61 15.18 0.61 -8.71
CA ASP A 61 14.16 0.67 -9.77
C ASP A 61 12.96 1.53 -9.33
N ILE A 62 12.54 1.41 -8.06
CA ILE A 62 11.45 2.21 -7.49
C ILE A 62 11.83 3.70 -7.39
N GLU A 63 13.08 4.00 -7.00
CA GLU A 63 13.60 5.37 -6.99
C GLU A 63 13.70 5.95 -8.41
N ALA A 64 14.21 5.17 -9.37
CA ALA A 64 14.34 5.58 -10.77
C ALA A 64 13.00 5.88 -11.43
N ALA A 65 11.91 5.24 -10.99
CA ALA A 65 10.56 5.51 -11.44
C ALA A 65 9.98 6.85 -10.93
N GLN A 66 10.75 7.61 -10.12
CA GLN A 66 10.29 8.87 -9.49
C GLN A 66 8.96 8.70 -8.76
N THR A 67 8.90 7.68 -7.92
CA THR A 67 7.69 7.24 -7.23
C THR A 67 7.22 8.23 -6.18
N ASP A 68 5.96 8.64 -6.24
CA ASP A 68 5.32 9.55 -5.27
C ASP A 68 4.68 8.80 -4.10
N ARG A 69 4.20 7.59 -4.34
CA ARG A 69 3.54 6.73 -3.33
C ARG A 69 3.91 5.28 -3.55
N ILE A 70 4.08 4.55 -2.45
CA ILE A 70 4.35 3.11 -2.48
C ILE A 70 3.22 2.37 -1.79
N ILE A 71 2.76 1.29 -2.40
CA ILE A 71 1.82 0.35 -1.77
C ILE A 71 2.46 -1.04 -1.80
N ILE A 72 2.46 -1.71 -0.65
CA ILE A 72 2.90 -3.10 -0.53
C ILE A 72 1.66 -3.98 -0.35
N SER A 73 1.47 -4.91 -1.27
CA SER A 73 0.28 -5.75 -1.34
C SER A 73 0.17 -6.78 -0.20
N PRO A 74 -1.01 -7.39 -0.04
CA PRO A 74 -1.11 -8.68 0.63
C PRO A 74 -0.18 -9.71 0.00
N GLY A 75 -0.03 -10.86 0.65
CA GLY A 75 0.71 -11.97 0.10
C GLY A 75 0.74 -13.17 1.05
N PRO A 76 1.26 -14.32 0.59
CA PRO A 76 1.47 -15.48 1.43
C PRO A 76 2.68 -15.32 2.36
N GLY A 77 2.80 -16.22 3.32
CA GLY A 77 3.96 -16.31 4.21
C GLY A 77 3.95 -15.30 5.35
N SER A 78 5.13 -14.86 5.73
CA SER A 78 5.38 -13.98 6.86
C SER A 78 6.48 -12.97 6.51
N PRO A 79 6.47 -11.75 7.07
CA PRO A 79 7.46 -10.72 6.72
C PRO A 79 8.88 -11.00 7.23
N ASP A 80 9.07 -11.97 8.12
CA ASP A 80 10.38 -12.44 8.57
C ASP A 80 11.01 -13.50 7.64
N ASP A 81 10.26 -13.96 6.63
CA ASP A 81 10.74 -14.87 5.60
C ASP A 81 11.03 -14.11 4.30
N GLU A 82 12.32 -13.91 4.02
CA GLU A 82 12.79 -13.18 2.85
C GLU A 82 12.31 -13.82 1.52
N SER A 83 12.09 -15.14 1.50
CA SER A 83 11.59 -15.84 0.31
C SER A 83 10.18 -15.41 -0.08
N TYR A 84 9.38 -14.96 0.88
CA TYR A 84 8.04 -14.41 0.65
C TYR A 84 8.01 -12.89 0.56
N PHE A 85 8.85 -12.20 1.34
CA PHE A 85 8.78 -10.76 1.47
C PHE A 85 9.73 -9.99 0.53
N GLY A 86 10.75 -10.66 0.01
CA GLY A 86 11.64 -10.14 -1.03
C GLY A 86 12.20 -8.74 -0.71
N VAL A 87 12.09 -7.82 -1.67
CA VAL A 87 12.59 -6.44 -1.53
C VAL A 87 11.82 -5.60 -0.51
N CYS A 88 10.63 -6.02 -0.08
CA CYS A 88 9.70 -5.19 0.71
C CYS A 88 10.32 -4.65 2.00
N ALA A 89 11.13 -5.44 2.71
CA ALA A 89 11.80 -4.98 3.93
C ALA A 89 12.72 -3.78 3.66
N LYS A 90 13.49 -3.82 2.58
CA LYS A 90 14.36 -2.70 2.15
C LYS A 90 13.53 -1.50 1.70
N VAL A 91 12.47 -1.71 0.94
CA VAL A 91 11.54 -0.65 0.52
C VAL A 91 10.95 0.08 1.74
N ILE A 92 10.52 -0.66 2.75
CA ILE A 92 9.98 -0.08 3.99
C ILE A 92 11.03 0.76 4.71
N THR A 93 12.25 0.23 4.89
CA THR A 93 13.27 0.87 5.73
C THR A 93 14.04 1.98 5.01
N GLU A 94 14.26 1.88 3.71
CA GLU A 94 15.06 2.81 2.94
C GLU A 94 14.21 3.90 2.23
N LEU A 95 13.03 3.53 1.72
CA LEU A 95 12.14 4.44 1.00
C LEU A 95 10.98 4.96 1.85
N GLY A 96 10.42 4.16 2.74
CA GLY A 96 9.30 4.59 3.61
C GLY A 96 9.55 5.88 4.40
N PRO A 97 10.78 6.19 4.88
CA PRO A 97 11.08 7.49 5.50
C PRO A 97 11.01 8.69 4.54
N LYS A 98 11.06 8.47 3.23
CA LYS A 98 11.13 9.52 2.20
C LYS A 98 9.84 9.60 1.36
N ILE A 99 9.18 8.48 1.15
CA ILE A 99 8.01 8.33 0.28
C ILE A 99 6.86 7.76 1.10
N PRO A 100 5.67 8.39 1.12
CA PRO A 100 4.51 7.83 1.82
C PRO A 100 4.21 6.41 1.35
N LEU A 101 4.13 5.49 2.31
CA LEU A 101 4.02 4.06 2.08
C LEU A 101 2.82 3.48 2.83
N LEU A 102 2.00 2.70 2.14
CA LEU A 102 0.88 1.95 2.69
C LEU A 102 1.14 0.45 2.57
N GLY A 103 1.03 -0.27 3.67
CA GLY A 103 1.04 -1.73 3.68
C GLY A 103 -0.36 -2.31 3.84
N VAL A 104 -0.71 -3.29 3.01
CA VAL A 104 -1.97 -4.02 3.10
C VAL A 104 -1.69 -5.45 3.52
N CYS A 105 -2.31 -5.95 4.58
CA CYS A 105 -2.17 -7.29 5.14
C CYS A 105 -0.68 -7.65 5.39
N LEU A 106 -0.05 -8.48 4.56
CA LEU A 106 1.38 -8.81 4.66
C LEU A 106 2.25 -7.54 4.62
N GLY A 107 1.92 -6.56 3.78
CA GLY A 107 2.63 -5.28 3.74
C GLY A 107 2.56 -4.51 5.07
N MET A 108 1.39 -4.47 5.72
CA MET A 108 1.22 -3.86 7.04
C MET A 108 2.02 -4.64 8.11
N GLN A 109 1.95 -5.97 8.09
CA GLN A 109 2.74 -6.81 8.99
C GLN A 109 4.24 -6.58 8.80
N GLY A 110 4.69 -6.38 7.56
CA GLY A 110 6.06 -6.01 7.21
C GLY A 110 6.50 -4.69 7.84
N ILE A 111 5.65 -3.66 7.80
CA ILE A 111 5.93 -2.39 8.46
C ILE A 111 6.13 -2.61 9.97
N VAL A 112 5.21 -3.32 10.62
CA VAL A 112 5.32 -3.63 12.05
C VAL A 112 6.61 -4.39 12.36
N HIS A 113 6.93 -5.42 11.56
CA HIS A 113 8.15 -6.21 11.73
C HIS A 113 9.43 -5.37 11.57
N CYS A 114 9.53 -4.57 10.51
CA CYS A 114 10.72 -3.75 10.21
C CYS A 114 10.99 -2.69 11.29
N PHE A 115 9.96 -2.23 12.01
CA PHE A 115 10.10 -1.28 13.11
C PHE A 115 10.12 -1.93 14.51
N GLY A 116 10.39 -3.23 14.57
CA GLY A 116 10.64 -3.97 15.82
C GLY A 116 9.37 -4.47 16.52
N GLY A 117 8.21 -4.36 15.90
CA GLY A 117 6.99 -4.98 16.37
C GLY A 117 6.99 -6.50 16.13
N LYS A 118 6.03 -7.19 16.73
CA LYS A 118 5.90 -8.64 16.61
C LYS A 118 4.74 -9.01 15.72
N VAL A 119 4.98 -9.93 14.80
CA VAL A 119 3.96 -10.58 14.00
C VAL A 119 3.83 -12.03 14.50
N VAL A 120 2.65 -12.40 14.93
CA VAL A 120 2.38 -13.68 15.54
C VAL A 120 1.17 -14.36 14.90
N LYS A 121 1.04 -15.66 15.11
CA LYS A 121 -0.17 -16.39 14.68
C LYS A 121 -1.37 -15.86 15.47
N ALA A 122 -2.45 -15.54 14.76
CA ALA A 122 -3.71 -15.20 15.38
C ALA A 122 -4.24 -16.39 16.19
N HIS A 123 -4.79 -16.12 17.37
CA HIS A 123 -5.41 -17.18 18.19
C HIS A 123 -6.51 -17.91 17.45
N LEU A 124 -7.23 -17.21 16.55
CA LEU A 124 -8.25 -17.78 15.69
C LEU A 124 -8.02 -17.25 14.27
N PRO A 125 -7.67 -18.11 13.30
CA PRO A 125 -7.59 -17.72 11.91
C PRO A 125 -8.93 -17.18 11.41
N MET A 126 -8.90 -16.05 10.72
CA MET A 126 -10.10 -15.39 10.20
C MET A 126 -10.08 -15.46 8.67
N HIS A 127 -10.92 -16.33 8.11
CA HIS A 127 -11.04 -16.50 6.66
C HIS A 127 -12.50 -16.27 6.26
N GLY A 128 -12.77 -15.14 5.61
CA GLY A 128 -14.11 -14.78 5.12
C GLY A 128 -15.13 -14.47 6.24
N LYS A 129 -14.66 -14.10 7.44
CA LYS A 129 -15.53 -13.69 8.55
C LYS A 129 -15.62 -12.17 8.63
N ILE A 130 -16.83 -11.67 8.86
CA ILE A 130 -17.10 -10.26 9.07
C ILE A 130 -16.87 -9.91 10.54
N SER A 131 -16.28 -8.76 10.79
CA SER A 131 -16.12 -8.20 12.13
C SER A 131 -16.21 -6.68 12.07
N PRO A 132 -16.80 -6.03 13.08
CA PRO A 132 -16.72 -4.59 13.20
C PRO A 132 -15.28 -4.18 13.56
N ILE A 133 -14.86 -3.04 13.06
CA ILE A 133 -13.60 -2.37 13.43
C ILE A 133 -13.88 -1.12 14.23
N SER A 134 -13.02 -0.86 15.23
CA SER A 134 -13.03 0.41 15.97
C SER A 134 -11.79 1.20 15.60
N HIS A 135 -11.94 2.52 15.48
CA HIS A 135 -10.87 3.45 15.18
C HIS A 135 -11.14 4.81 15.84
N ASP A 136 -10.15 5.67 15.87
CA ASP A 136 -10.24 7.01 16.46
C ASP A 136 -10.76 8.09 15.49
N GLY A 137 -11.08 7.72 14.25
CA GLY A 137 -11.56 8.63 13.21
C GLY A 137 -10.50 9.57 12.66
N SER A 138 -9.20 9.30 12.91
CA SER A 138 -8.11 10.16 12.45
C SER A 138 -7.33 9.57 11.28
N GLY A 139 -6.61 10.42 10.52
CA GLY A 139 -5.76 10.00 9.42
C GLY A 139 -6.52 9.26 8.33
N ILE A 140 -6.13 8.01 8.06
CA ILE A 140 -6.78 7.18 7.01
C ILE A 140 -8.21 6.73 7.40
N PHE A 141 -8.65 6.99 8.63
CA PHE A 141 -9.99 6.66 9.11
C PHE A 141 -10.91 7.89 9.20
N GLU A 142 -10.45 9.08 8.73
CA GLU A 142 -11.28 10.26 8.64
C GLU A 142 -12.50 9.96 7.72
N ASP A 143 -13.69 10.36 8.16
CA ASP A 143 -14.97 10.09 7.48
C ASP A 143 -15.37 8.61 7.36
N ILE A 144 -14.62 7.69 7.95
CA ILE A 144 -15.01 6.28 8.03
C ILE A 144 -15.91 6.07 9.27
N PRO A 145 -17.08 5.43 9.12
CA PRO A 145 -17.95 5.15 10.27
C PRO A 145 -17.27 4.21 11.28
N ASP A 146 -17.34 4.55 12.58
CA ASP A 146 -16.94 3.58 13.62
C ASP A 146 -17.84 2.34 13.57
N GLN A 147 -17.31 1.18 13.97
CA GLN A 147 -17.96 -0.12 13.87
C GLN A 147 -18.28 -0.54 12.42
N LEU A 148 -17.55 -0.03 11.43
CA LEU A 148 -17.67 -0.51 10.06
C LEU A 148 -17.41 -2.02 10.02
N GLU A 149 -18.33 -2.76 9.45
CA GLU A 149 -18.17 -4.21 9.25
C GLU A 149 -17.23 -4.47 8.07
N VAL A 150 -16.13 -5.17 8.35
CA VAL A 150 -15.13 -5.53 7.32
C VAL A 150 -14.94 -7.04 7.26
N MET A 151 -14.70 -7.53 6.07
CA MET A 151 -14.31 -8.93 5.88
C MET A 151 -12.83 -9.10 6.27
N ARG A 152 -12.56 -10.10 7.09
CA ARG A 152 -11.21 -10.44 7.53
C ARG A 152 -10.74 -11.70 6.83
N TYR A 153 -9.48 -11.66 6.39
CA TYR A 153 -8.83 -12.81 5.76
C TYR A 153 -7.35 -12.84 6.15
N HIS A 154 -7.06 -13.37 7.34
CA HIS A 154 -5.69 -13.42 7.85
C HIS A 154 -5.50 -14.53 8.88
N SER A 155 -4.28 -15.08 8.95
CA SER A 155 -3.84 -16.06 9.94
C SER A 155 -2.79 -15.48 10.89
N LEU A 156 -2.18 -14.36 10.53
CA LEU A 156 -1.22 -13.63 11.33
C LEU A 156 -1.83 -12.32 11.83
N MET A 157 -1.28 -11.81 12.93
CA MET A 157 -1.62 -10.51 13.50
C MET A 157 -0.34 -9.81 14.00
N ALA A 158 -0.36 -8.49 13.94
CA ALA A 158 0.67 -7.61 14.47
C ALA A 158 0.35 -7.19 15.89
#